data_edc0d0860da1ab8db0212b940e4490f7
#
_entry.id   edc0d0860da1ab8db0212b940e4490f7
#
_cell.length_a   1.000
_cell.length_b   1.000
_cell.length_c   1.000
_cell.angle_alpha   90.00
_cell.angle_beta   90.00
_cell.angle_gamma   90.00
#
_symmetry.space_group_name_H-M   'P 1'
#
loop_
_entity.id
_entity.type
_entity.pdbx_description
1 polymer ?
#
loop_
_entity_poly.entity_id
_entity_poly.type
_entity_poly.pdbx_seq_one_letter_code
_entity_poly.pdbx_strand_id
1 'polypeptide(L)'
;GGIISPLLANIYLHELDKFVMKLKSEFDTPGVGQITPEYRELHNEIKRLSHRLTKVTGEEREMVLAEYKSKRQKLMTIPCTAQTDKKLKYVRYADDFLIAVKGNREDCQWIKSKLAEFIGDTLKMELSEDKTLITHSSKCARFLGYDVRVRRSGKIKRGGPGHVKMRTLNGGVELLVPLNDKIRQFVFTKGVAIQKEDGSMFPVHRKYLVGLTDLEIVSVYNAELRGICNYYGMASN
;
A
#
# COMPACT_ATOMS: atom_id res chain seq x y z
N GLY A 1 -1.74 33.33 3.72
CA GLY A 1 -1.05 33.07 2.47
C GLY A 1 -1.74 33.72 1.31
N GLY A 2 -1.00 34.36 0.40
CA GLY A 2 -1.57 34.98 -0.77
C GLY A 2 -2.11 33.96 -1.77
N ILE A 3 -3.06 34.36 -2.61
CA ILE A 3 -3.68 33.51 -3.66
C ILE A 3 -2.62 32.93 -4.62
N ILE A 4 -1.53 33.65 -4.85
CA ILE A 4 -0.43 33.28 -5.77
C ILE A 4 0.57 32.29 -5.12
N SER A 5 0.62 32.20 -3.78
CA SER A 5 1.59 31.35 -3.06
C SER A 5 1.64 29.90 -3.55
N PRO A 6 0.51 29.19 -3.74
CA PRO A 6 0.56 27.80 -4.19
C PRO A 6 1.10 27.65 -5.62
N LEU A 7 0.84 28.64 -6.49
CA LEU A 7 1.35 28.65 -7.86
C LEU A 7 2.87 28.84 -7.87
N LEU A 8 3.37 29.84 -7.12
CA LEU A 8 4.80 30.10 -7.02
C LEU A 8 5.56 28.91 -6.39
N ALA A 9 4.99 28.30 -5.34
CA ALA A 9 5.56 27.09 -4.74
C ALA A 9 5.66 25.94 -5.74
N ASN A 10 4.64 25.73 -6.57
CA ASN A 10 4.66 24.69 -7.59
C ASN A 10 5.69 24.98 -8.70
N ILE A 11 5.83 26.24 -9.15
CA ILE A 11 6.86 26.63 -10.12
C ILE A 11 8.26 26.39 -9.52
N TYR A 12 8.47 26.78 -8.28
CA TYR A 12 9.74 26.61 -7.59
C TYR A 12 10.11 25.12 -7.39
N LEU A 13 9.18 24.32 -6.92
CA LEU A 13 9.37 22.89 -6.70
C LEU A 13 9.38 22.05 -7.99
N HIS A 14 9.06 22.65 -9.15
CA HIS A 14 9.22 21.99 -10.44
C HIS A 14 10.69 21.61 -10.73
N GLU A 15 11.65 22.34 -10.19
CA GLU A 15 13.06 21.96 -10.30
C GLU A 15 13.34 20.64 -9.54
N LEU A 16 12.67 20.40 -8.41
CA LEU A 16 12.72 19.12 -7.73
C LEU A 16 12.14 17.99 -8.59
N ASP A 17 11.02 18.26 -9.27
CA ASP A 17 10.42 17.26 -10.16
C ASP A 17 11.37 16.86 -11.29
N LYS A 18 12.05 17.82 -11.93
CA LYS A 18 13.07 17.57 -12.96
C LYS A 18 14.25 16.76 -12.42
N PHE A 19 14.74 17.13 -11.23
CA PHE A 19 15.82 16.42 -10.57
C PHE A 19 15.46 14.97 -10.29
N VAL A 20 14.27 14.71 -9.71
CA VAL A 20 13.80 13.36 -9.41
C VAL A 20 13.60 12.55 -10.70
N MET A 21 13.12 13.15 -11.78
CA MET A 21 13.01 12.45 -13.07
C MET A 21 14.37 12.07 -13.65
N LYS A 22 15.40 12.92 -13.49
CA LYS A 22 16.78 12.59 -13.86
C LYS A 22 17.30 11.45 -12.97
N LEU A 23 17.18 11.57 -11.66
CA LEU A 23 17.58 10.54 -10.69
C LEU A 23 16.88 9.19 -10.98
N LYS A 24 15.61 9.23 -11.38
CA LYS A 24 14.88 8.04 -11.82
C LYS A 24 15.52 7.39 -13.05
N SER A 25 15.91 8.16 -14.06
CA SER A 25 16.55 7.60 -15.27
C SER A 25 17.92 6.97 -14.97
N GLU A 26 18.63 7.48 -13.99
CA GLU A 26 19.91 6.93 -13.51
C GLU A 26 19.73 5.66 -12.66
N PHE A 27 18.66 5.62 -11.86
CA PHE A 27 18.38 4.55 -10.91
C PHE A 27 17.67 3.35 -11.54
N ASP A 28 16.74 3.58 -12.47
CA ASP A 28 15.91 2.54 -13.06
C ASP A 28 16.78 1.59 -13.90
N THR A 29 16.83 0.33 -13.50
CA THR A 29 17.51 -0.71 -14.27
C THR A 29 16.49 -1.61 -14.95
N PRO A 30 16.64 -1.89 -16.26
CA PRO A 30 15.80 -2.89 -16.92
C PRO A 30 16.10 -4.26 -16.32
N GLY A 31 15.08 -4.94 -15.82
CA GLY A 31 15.20 -6.29 -15.31
C GLY A 31 14.19 -7.19 -15.99
N VAL A 32 14.65 -8.31 -16.48
CA VAL A 32 13.80 -9.43 -16.87
C VAL A 32 13.53 -10.21 -15.58
N GLY A 33 12.27 -10.31 -15.17
CA GLY A 33 11.91 -11.10 -14.00
C GLY A 33 12.33 -12.56 -14.21
N GLN A 34 13.42 -12.96 -13.58
CA GLN A 34 13.88 -14.35 -13.63
C GLN A 34 13.04 -15.21 -12.69
N ILE A 35 12.64 -16.38 -13.17
CA ILE A 35 11.93 -17.37 -12.35
C ILE A 35 12.87 -17.82 -11.22
N THR A 36 12.39 -17.76 -9.97
CA THR A 36 13.18 -18.22 -8.82
C THR A 36 13.51 -19.69 -8.94
N PRO A 37 14.72 -20.13 -8.55
CA PRO A 37 15.11 -21.55 -8.58
C PRO A 37 14.11 -22.43 -7.82
N GLU A 38 13.71 -22.01 -6.62
CA GLU A 38 12.74 -22.73 -5.81
C GLU A 38 11.39 -22.93 -6.52
N TYR A 39 10.88 -21.89 -7.19
CA TYR A 39 9.63 -22.01 -7.94
C TYR A 39 9.79 -22.96 -9.12
N ARG A 40 10.92 -22.91 -9.83
CA ARG A 40 11.22 -23.77 -10.98
C ARG A 40 11.29 -25.25 -10.58
N GLU A 41 11.99 -25.55 -9.50
CA GLU A 41 12.10 -26.91 -8.97
C GLU A 41 10.74 -27.48 -8.58
N LEU A 42 10.01 -26.76 -7.76
CA LEU A 42 8.69 -27.19 -7.31
C LEU A 42 7.69 -27.31 -8.47
N HIS A 43 7.77 -26.44 -9.47
CA HIS A 43 6.96 -26.53 -10.67
C HIS A 43 7.28 -27.80 -11.50
N ASN A 44 8.57 -28.16 -11.63
CA ASN A 44 9.01 -29.36 -12.31
C ASN A 44 8.57 -30.63 -11.57
N GLU A 45 8.65 -30.65 -10.23
CA GLU A 45 8.13 -31.74 -9.41
C GLU A 45 6.63 -31.94 -9.62
N ILE A 46 5.86 -30.85 -9.60
CA ILE A 46 4.41 -30.90 -9.87
C ILE A 46 4.11 -31.45 -11.27
N LYS A 47 4.90 -31.11 -12.27
CA LYS A 47 4.77 -31.69 -13.62
C LYS A 47 5.02 -33.21 -13.61
N ARG A 48 6.08 -33.65 -12.90
CA ARG A 48 6.39 -35.10 -12.78
C ARG A 48 5.26 -35.85 -12.07
N LEU A 49 4.74 -35.29 -10.97
CA LEU A 49 3.61 -35.89 -10.24
C LEU A 49 2.32 -35.91 -11.10
N SER A 50 2.06 -34.87 -11.86
CA SER A 50 0.92 -34.81 -12.79
C SER A 50 1.01 -35.93 -13.85
N HIS A 51 2.21 -36.15 -14.40
CA HIS A 51 2.44 -37.25 -15.35
C HIS A 51 2.32 -38.64 -14.68
N ARG A 52 2.81 -38.78 -13.44
CA ARG A 52 2.66 -40.03 -12.67
C ARG A 52 1.20 -40.35 -12.38
N LEU A 53 0.36 -39.34 -12.08
CA LEU A 53 -1.07 -39.50 -11.83
C LEU A 53 -1.84 -40.08 -13.01
N THR A 54 -1.33 -39.96 -14.25
CA THR A 54 -1.95 -40.58 -15.44
C THR A 54 -1.60 -42.06 -15.58
N LYS A 55 -0.63 -42.57 -14.85
CA LYS A 55 -0.09 -43.94 -14.99
C LYS A 55 -0.43 -44.86 -13.81
N VAL A 56 -0.78 -44.28 -12.63
CA VAL A 56 -1.06 -45.04 -11.41
C VAL A 56 -2.55 -45.12 -11.11
N THR A 57 -2.96 -46.21 -10.46
CA THR A 57 -4.36 -46.50 -10.07
C THR A 57 -4.43 -46.94 -8.61
N GLY A 58 -5.61 -46.98 -8.03
CA GLY A 58 -5.83 -47.46 -6.66
C GLY A 58 -5.23 -46.58 -5.59
N GLU A 59 -4.76 -47.18 -4.51
CA GLU A 59 -4.19 -46.49 -3.32
C GLU A 59 -2.97 -45.64 -3.67
N GLU A 60 -2.12 -46.12 -4.59
CA GLU A 60 -0.93 -45.34 -5.03
C GLU A 60 -1.33 -44.02 -5.66
N ARG A 61 -2.44 -44.00 -6.43
CA ARG A 61 -2.95 -42.76 -7.01
C ARG A 61 -3.42 -41.77 -5.96
N GLU A 62 -4.02 -42.22 -4.87
CA GLU A 62 -4.45 -41.35 -3.77
C GLU A 62 -3.26 -40.71 -3.07
N MET A 63 -2.21 -41.47 -2.80
CA MET A 63 -0.96 -40.94 -2.22
C MET A 63 -0.32 -39.88 -3.12
N VAL A 64 -0.15 -40.18 -4.41
CA VAL A 64 0.43 -39.22 -5.38
C VAL A 64 -0.46 -37.99 -5.55
N LEU A 65 -1.79 -38.13 -5.49
CA LEU A 65 -2.73 -37.02 -5.55
C LEU A 65 -2.64 -36.11 -4.32
N ALA A 66 -2.44 -36.71 -3.13
CA ALA A 66 -2.24 -35.93 -1.89
C ALA A 66 -0.94 -35.12 -1.97
N GLU A 67 0.16 -35.73 -2.41
CA GLU A 67 1.43 -35.05 -2.61
C GLU A 67 1.33 -33.94 -3.66
N TYR A 68 0.71 -34.19 -4.80
CA TYR A 68 0.44 -33.21 -5.85
C TYR A 68 -0.34 -32.00 -5.32
N LYS A 69 -1.42 -32.23 -4.54
CA LYS A 69 -2.23 -31.16 -3.94
C LYS A 69 -1.42 -30.33 -2.96
N SER A 70 -0.61 -30.97 -2.10
CA SER A 70 0.27 -30.30 -1.14
C SER A 70 1.30 -29.41 -1.81
N LYS A 71 2.05 -29.95 -2.80
CA LYS A 71 3.07 -29.21 -3.54
C LYS A 71 2.46 -28.07 -4.36
N ARG A 72 1.28 -28.29 -4.96
CA ARG A 72 0.56 -27.21 -5.68
C ARG A 72 0.13 -26.09 -4.73
N GLN A 73 -0.29 -26.40 -3.51
CA GLN A 73 -0.60 -25.39 -2.51
C GLN A 73 0.65 -24.60 -2.09
N LYS A 74 1.77 -25.28 -1.87
CA LYS A 74 3.06 -24.65 -1.57
C LYS A 74 3.50 -23.73 -2.73
N LEU A 75 3.39 -24.16 -3.98
CA LEU A 75 3.71 -23.36 -5.15
C LEU A 75 2.93 -22.04 -5.20
N MET A 76 1.71 -22.01 -4.69
CA MET A 76 0.88 -20.79 -4.65
C MET A 76 1.34 -19.77 -3.61
N THR A 77 2.19 -20.14 -2.66
CA THR A 77 2.72 -19.23 -1.62
C THR A 77 4.12 -18.69 -1.94
N ILE A 78 4.84 -19.33 -2.85
CA ILE A 78 6.22 -18.97 -3.22
C ILE A 78 6.21 -17.90 -4.33
N PRO A 79 7.08 -16.86 -4.26
CA PRO A 79 7.20 -15.89 -5.34
C PRO A 79 7.69 -16.57 -6.64
N CYS A 80 6.99 -16.28 -7.74
CA CYS A 80 7.32 -16.84 -9.05
C CYS A 80 8.61 -16.27 -9.64
N THR A 81 8.84 -14.97 -9.44
CA THR A 81 9.96 -14.24 -10.03
C THR A 81 10.81 -13.56 -8.97
N ALA A 82 12.12 -13.63 -9.14
CA ALA A 82 13.07 -12.82 -8.40
C ALA A 82 12.97 -11.36 -8.89
N GLN A 83 12.99 -10.42 -7.95
CA GLN A 83 12.99 -9.00 -8.27
C GLN A 83 14.43 -8.56 -8.49
N THR A 84 14.88 -8.49 -9.74
CA THR A 84 16.22 -8.05 -10.10
C THR A 84 16.28 -6.63 -10.65
N ASP A 85 15.13 -6.08 -11.05
CA ASP A 85 15.01 -4.72 -11.56
C ASP A 85 14.87 -3.71 -10.41
N LYS A 86 15.55 -2.58 -10.56
CA LYS A 86 15.39 -1.42 -9.71
C LYS A 86 14.45 -0.43 -10.37
N LYS A 87 13.53 0.15 -9.62
CA LYS A 87 12.59 1.18 -10.14
C LYS A 87 12.28 2.20 -9.08
N LEU A 88 12.20 3.46 -9.52
CA LEU A 88 11.75 4.59 -8.74
C LEU A 88 10.43 5.11 -9.29
N LYS A 89 9.48 5.37 -8.42
CA LYS A 89 8.23 6.08 -8.72
C LYS A 89 8.10 7.27 -7.77
N TYR A 90 7.69 8.39 -8.31
CA TYR A 90 7.57 9.65 -7.60
C TYR A 90 6.19 10.25 -7.81
N VAL A 91 5.66 10.83 -6.76
CA VAL A 91 4.44 11.64 -6.79
C VAL A 91 4.61 12.78 -5.79
N ARG A 92 4.19 13.98 -6.18
CA ARG A 92 4.19 15.18 -5.34
C ARG A 92 2.83 15.86 -5.38
N TYR A 93 2.44 16.39 -4.25
CA TYR A 93 1.30 17.28 -4.10
C TYR A 93 1.74 18.47 -3.22
N ALA A 94 1.84 19.64 -3.82
CA ALA A 94 2.43 20.84 -3.21
C ALA A 94 3.85 20.56 -2.69
N ASP A 95 4.07 20.68 -1.39
CA ASP A 95 5.32 20.40 -0.67
C ASP A 95 5.44 18.94 -0.19
N ASP A 96 4.34 18.20 -0.14
CA ASP A 96 4.35 16.78 0.21
C ASP A 96 4.75 15.90 -0.99
N PHE A 97 5.70 14.99 -0.80
CA PHE A 97 6.05 14.02 -1.83
C PHE A 97 6.22 12.60 -1.27
N LEU A 98 5.98 11.63 -2.14
CA LEU A 98 6.18 10.22 -1.86
C LEU A 98 7.03 9.59 -2.95
N ILE A 99 8.09 8.87 -2.55
CA ILE A 99 8.95 8.11 -3.44
C ILE A 99 8.83 6.64 -3.11
N ALA A 100 8.38 5.85 -4.07
CA ALA A 100 8.35 4.39 -3.96
C ALA A 100 9.57 3.82 -4.69
N VAL A 101 10.38 3.07 -3.96
CA VAL A 101 11.63 2.49 -4.45
C VAL A 101 11.50 0.97 -4.48
N LYS A 102 11.74 0.38 -5.63
CA LYS A 102 11.96 -1.05 -5.80
C LYS A 102 13.48 -1.28 -5.80
N GLY A 103 14.02 -1.62 -4.64
CA GLY A 103 15.44 -1.77 -4.36
C GLY A 103 15.67 -2.19 -2.91
N ASN A 104 16.91 -2.11 -2.46
CA ASN A 104 17.30 -2.39 -1.09
C ASN A 104 17.24 -1.13 -0.21
N ARG A 105 17.59 -1.25 1.07
CA ARG A 105 17.61 -0.13 2.00
C ARG A 105 18.70 0.88 1.68
N GLU A 106 19.84 0.42 1.19
CA GLU A 106 20.98 1.27 0.80
C GLU A 106 20.60 2.16 -0.39
N ASP A 107 19.86 1.61 -1.38
CA ASP A 107 19.31 2.38 -2.48
C ASP A 107 18.40 3.52 -1.98
N CYS A 108 17.55 3.23 -0.99
CA CYS A 108 16.68 4.26 -0.40
C CYS A 108 17.49 5.34 0.35
N GLN A 109 18.55 4.96 1.05
CA GLN A 109 19.44 5.90 1.73
C GLN A 109 20.18 6.78 0.72
N TRP A 110 20.70 6.20 -0.34
CA TRP A 110 21.36 6.91 -1.43
C TRP A 110 20.42 7.95 -2.08
N ILE A 111 19.18 7.55 -2.40
CA ILE A 111 18.16 8.46 -2.93
C ILE A 111 17.88 9.59 -1.94
N LYS A 112 17.69 9.29 -0.64
CA LYS A 112 17.45 10.29 0.40
C LYS A 112 18.61 11.30 0.49
N SER A 113 19.85 10.83 0.45
CA SER A 113 21.04 11.70 0.49
C SER A 113 21.11 12.61 -0.73
N LYS A 114 20.85 12.08 -1.93
CA LYS A 114 20.83 12.88 -3.16
C LYS A 114 19.73 13.94 -3.18
N LEU A 115 18.58 13.62 -2.60
CA LEU A 115 17.49 14.59 -2.44
C LEU A 115 17.85 15.70 -1.43
N ALA A 116 18.45 15.34 -0.29
CA ALA A 116 18.87 16.31 0.72
C ALA A 116 19.94 17.27 0.16
N GLU A 117 20.94 16.74 -0.57
CA GLU A 117 21.98 17.52 -1.25
C GLU A 117 21.33 18.51 -2.26
N PHE A 118 20.47 18.04 -3.14
CA PHE A 118 19.82 18.89 -4.14
C PHE A 118 18.93 19.97 -3.52
N ILE A 119 18.12 19.63 -2.52
CA ILE A 119 17.21 20.55 -1.83
C ILE A 119 18.02 21.61 -1.08
N GLY A 120 19.11 21.24 -0.41
CA GLY A 120 19.99 22.16 0.28
C GLY A 120 20.77 23.08 -0.66
N ASP A 121 21.40 22.50 -1.69
CA ASP A 121 22.33 23.24 -2.54
C ASP A 121 21.60 24.07 -3.61
N THR A 122 20.59 23.51 -4.24
CA THR A 122 19.90 24.16 -5.36
C THR A 122 18.68 24.96 -4.91
N LEU A 123 17.85 24.38 -4.07
CA LEU A 123 16.62 25.04 -3.62
C LEU A 123 16.82 25.87 -2.35
N LYS A 124 18.01 25.81 -1.71
CA LYS A 124 18.29 26.53 -0.45
C LYS A 124 17.22 26.31 0.61
N MET A 125 16.71 25.07 0.68
CA MET A 125 15.71 24.63 1.63
C MET A 125 16.26 23.49 2.47
N GLU A 126 15.67 23.25 3.63
CA GLU A 126 16.00 22.10 4.46
C GLU A 126 14.98 20.97 4.29
N LEU A 127 15.49 19.77 4.09
CA LEU A 127 14.66 18.57 4.13
C LEU A 127 14.43 18.17 5.59
N SER A 128 13.18 18.20 6.05
CA SER A 128 12.87 17.77 7.42
C SER A 128 13.20 16.28 7.61
N GLU A 129 14.22 15.99 8.39
CA GLU A 129 14.67 14.62 8.68
C GLU A 129 13.60 13.82 9.43
N ASP A 130 12.90 14.45 10.37
CA ASP A 130 11.85 13.82 11.17
C ASP A 130 10.64 13.40 10.34
N LYS A 131 10.36 14.11 9.24
CA LYS A 131 9.24 13.83 8.35
C LYS A 131 9.65 12.95 7.16
N THR A 132 10.92 12.95 6.77
CA THR A 132 11.43 12.19 5.63
C THR A 132 11.93 10.82 6.07
N LEU A 133 11.00 9.89 6.17
CA LEU A 133 11.25 8.54 6.69
C LEU A 133 11.40 7.52 5.56
N ILE A 134 12.33 6.57 5.75
CA ILE A 134 12.43 5.37 4.91
C ILE A 134 11.58 4.28 5.54
N THR A 135 10.44 4.01 4.93
CA THR A 135 9.45 3.04 5.43
C THR A 135 9.46 1.79 4.56
N HIS A 136 9.60 0.61 5.20
CA HIS A 136 9.50 -0.65 4.46
C HIS A 136 8.10 -0.82 3.87
N SER A 137 8.00 -1.32 2.65
CA SER A 137 6.76 -1.40 1.87
C SER A 137 5.63 -2.26 2.49
N SER A 138 5.93 -3.09 3.50
CA SER A 138 4.92 -3.81 4.29
C SER A 138 4.31 -2.99 5.41
N LYS A 139 4.95 -1.88 5.80
CA LYS A 139 4.43 -0.92 6.76
C LYS A 139 3.71 0.21 6.03
N CYS A 140 2.88 0.94 6.74
CA CYS A 140 2.17 2.09 6.18
C CYS A 140 3.05 3.34 6.21
N ALA A 141 3.14 4.02 5.06
CA ALA A 141 3.67 5.37 4.96
C ALA A 141 2.50 6.34 4.86
N ARG A 142 2.51 7.43 5.65
CA ARG A 142 1.46 8.44 5.61
C ARG A 142 1.69 9.39 4.44
N PHE A 143 0.68 9.52 3.57
CA PHE A 143 0.69 10.49 2.47
C PHE A 143 -0.71 11.03 2.21
N LEU A 144 -0.88 12.35 2.20
CA LEU A 144 -2.15 13.04 1.99
C LEU A 144 -3.31 12.47 2.83
N GLY A 145 -3.06 12.18 4.10
CA GLY A 145 -4.08 11.64 5.00
C GLY A 145 -4.39 10.15 4.83
N TYR A 146 -3.85 9.47 3.82
CA TYR A 146 -3.94 8.02 3.63
C TYR A 146 -2.75 7.29 4.24
N ASP A 147 -2.95 6.05 4.62
CA ASP A 147 -1.90 5.09 4.88
C ASP A 147 -1.61 4.30 3.60
N VAL A 148 -0.43 4.49 3.05
CA VAL A 148 0.01 3.86 1.79
C VAL A 148 0.90 2.67 2.11
N ARG A 149 0.60 1.50 1.55
CA ARG A 149 1.44 0.30 1.66
C ARG A 149 1.39 -0.53 0.39
N VAL A 150 2.31 -1.48 0.27
CA VAL A 150 2.28 -2.49 -0.79
C VAL A 150 1.66 -3.77 -0.27
N ARG A 151 0.63 -4.26 -0.97
CA ARG A 151 -0.04 -5.51 -0.61
C ARG A 151 0.92 -6.68 -0.66
N ARG A 152 1.05 -7.37 0.47
CA ARG A 152 1.80 -8.62 0.59
C ARG A 152 0.97 -9.62 1.40
N SER A 153 0.42 -10.62 0.73
CA SER A 153 -0.38 -11.66 1.38
C SER A 153 0.02 -13.04 0.85
N GLY A 154 0.39 -13.94 1.73
CA GLY A 154 0.57 -15.36 1.41
C GLY A 154 -0.74 -16.16 1.39
N LYS A 155 -1.90 -15.49 1.62
CA LYS A 155 -3.19 -16.18 1.66
C LYS A 155 -3.62 -16.63 0.26
N ILE A 156 -4.12 -17.85 0.18
CA ILE A 156 -4.74 -18.40 -1.04
C ILE A 156 -6.19 -17.97 -1.02
N LYS A 157 -6.63 -17.31 -2.08
CA LYS A 157 -8.04 -16.93 -2.27
C LYS A 157 -8.79 -18.05 -3.03
N ARG A 158 -10.08 -18.19 -2.75
CA ARG A 158 -11.00 -18.96 -3.58
C ARG A 158 -11.86 -17.97 -4.37
N GLY A 159 -11.93 -18.15 -5.66
CA GLY A 159 -12.69 -17.23 -6.51
C GLY A 159 -12.95 -17.84 -7.90
N GLY A 160 -13.80 -17.17 -8.67
CA GLY A 160 -14.21 -17.62 -9.99
C GLY A 160 -15.21 -18.78 -9.99
N PRO A 161 -15.68 -19.19 -11.16
CA PRO A 161 -16.55 -20.34 -11.33
C PRO A 161 -15.85 -21.59 -10.78
N GLY A 162 -16.55 -22.38 -9.92
CA GLY A 162 -16.00 -23.59 -9.32
C GLY A 162 -15.10 -23.39 -8.09
N HIS A 163 -15.06 -22.18 -7.49
CA HIS A 163 -14.28 -21.88 -6.28
C HIS A 163 -12.79 -22.29 -6.34
N VAL A 164 -12.17 -22.09 -7.48
CA VAL A 164 -10.76 -22.47 -7.71
C VAL A 164 -9.84 -21.70 -6.77
N LYS A 165 -8.87 -22.39 -6.18
CA LYS A 165 -7.82 -21.78 -5.38
C LYS A 165 -6.90 -20.93 -6.28
N MET A 166 -6.74 -19.65 -5.93
CA MET A 166 -5.93 -18.69 -6.67
C MET A 166 -4.96 -17.99 -5.76
N ARG A 167 -3.82 -17.59 -6.30
CA ARG A 167 -2.88 -16.71 -5.61
C ARG A 167 -3.52 -15.36 -5.31
N THR A 168 -3.18 -14.77 -4.16
CA THR A 168 -3.44 -13.35 -3.94
C THR A 168 -2.48 -12.52 -4.79
N LEU A 169 -3.01 -11.55 -5.53
CA LEU A 169 -2.20 -10.56 -6.24
C LEU A 169 -1.43 -9.71 -5.23
N ASN A 170 -0.11 -9.83 -5.26
CA ASN A 170 0.82 -9.06 -4.44
C ASN A 170 1.48 -7.96 -5.28
N GLY A 171 2.08 -6.96 -4.61
CA GLY A 171 2.80 -5.87 -5.26
C GLY A 171 1.92 -4.69 -5.67
N GLY A 172 0.59 -4.78 -5.54
CA GLY A 172 -0.30 -3.64 -5.73
C GLY A 172 -0.19 -2.65 -4.57
N VAL A 173 -0.27 -1.36 -4.88
CA VAL A 173 -0.35 -0.29 -3.87
C VAL A 173 -1.76 -0.27 -3.28
N GLU A 174 -1.85 -0.24 -1.97
CA GLU A 174 -3.11 -0.05 -1.23
C GLU A 174 -3.10 1.31 -0.55
N LEU A 175 -4.19 2.02 -0.71
CA LEU A 175 -4.51 3.21 0.07
C LEU A 175 -5.48 2.79 1.17
N LEU A 176 -5.15 3.10 2.40
CA LEU A 176 -5.96 2.72 3.56
C LEU A 176 -6.40 3.97 4.32
N VAL A 177 -7.60 3.90 4.88
CA VAL A 177 -8.05 4.89 5.85
C VAL A 177 -7.33 4.65 7.17
N PRO A 178 -6.69 5.67 7.77
CA PRO A 178 -6.06 5.53 9.09
C PRO A 178 -7.12 5.55 10.20
N LEU A 179 -7.77 4.40 10.41
CA LEU A 179 -8.92 4.25 11.30
C LEU A 179 -8.62 4.66 12.74
N ASN A 180 -7.49 4.20 13.29
CA ASN A 180 -7.13 4.45 14.69
C ASN A 180 -6.74 5.91 14.97
N ASP A 181 -6.41 6.66 13.94
CA ASP A 181 -5.92 8.02 14.04
C ASP A 181 -6.99 9.01 13.55
N LYS A 182 -7.20 9.07 12.25
CA LYS A 182 -8.08 10.08 11.64
C LYS A 182 -9.57 9.85 11.91
N ILE A 183 -10.05 8.62 11.78
CA ILE A 183 -11.47 8.34 12.01
C ILE A 183 -11.79 8.44 13.50
N ARG A 184 -10.93 7.90 14.37
CA ARG A 184 -11.11 8.02 15.80
C ARG A 184 -11.11 9.49 16.25
N GLN A 185 -10.14 10.29 15.77
CA GLN A 185 -10.09 11.73 16.03
C GLN A 185 -11.37 12.43 15.54
N PHE A 186 -11.85 12.11 14.34
CA PHE A 186 -13.09 12.67 13.79
C PHE A 186 -14.29 12.39 14.71
N VAL A 187 -14.46 11.13 15.12
CA VAL A 187 -15.58 10.70 16.00
C VAL A 187 -15.58 11.46 17.32
N PHE A 188 -14.39 11.65 17.92
CA PHE A 188 -14.28 12.42 19.17
C PHE A 188 -14.47 13.92 18.97
N THR A 189 -13.85 14.50 17.93
CA THR A 189 -13.97 15.93 17.62
C THR A 189 -15.40 16.31 17.30
N LYS A 190 -16.14 15.43 16.65
CA LYS A 190 -17.56 15.63 16.32
C LYS A 190 -18.49 15.29 17.48
N GLY A 191 -17.97 14.81 18.60
CA GLY A 191 -18.78 14.45 19.77
C GLY A 191 -19.77 13.32 19.52
N VAL A 192 -19.43 12.37 18.63
CA VAL A 192 -20.23 11.17 18.35
C VAL A 192 -19.99 10.10 19.42
N ALA A 193 -18.78 10.04 19.94
CA ALA A 193 -18.42 9.13 21.03
C ALA A 193 -17.40 9.77 21.97
N ILE A 194 -17.29 9.20 23.17
CA ILE A 194 -16.26 9.49 24.17
C ILE A 194 -15.38 8.25 24.38
N GLN A 195 -14.16 8.46 24.81
CA GLN A 195 -13.28 7.38 25.23
C GLN A 195 -13.47 7.12 26.71
N LYS A 196 -13.73 5.88 27.09
CA LYS A 196 -13.76 5.43 28.48
C LYS A 196 -12.34 5.19 29.01
N GLU A 197 -12.21 5.01 30.33
CA GLU A 197 -10.93 4.71 30.99
C GLU A 197 -10.27 3.42 30.49
N ASP A 198 -11.09 2.43 30.09
CA ASP A 198 -10.63 1.16 29.49
C ASP A 198 -10.16 1.29 28.03
N GLY A 199 -10.20 2.50 27.46
CA GLY A 199 -9.84 2.78 26.06
C GLY A 199 -10.96 2.48 25.05
N SER A 200 -12.09 1.92 25.46
CA SER A 200 -13.24 1.66 24.59
C SER A 200 -13.94 2.93 24.16
N MET A 201 -14.58 2.90 23.00
CA MET A 201 -15.41 4.00 22.52
C MET A 201 -16.85 3.79 22.96
N PHE A 202 -17.46 4.82 23.56
CA PHE A 202 -18.86 4.83 23.96
C PHE A 202 -19.62 5.90 23.20
N PRO A 203 -20.68 5.55 22.45
CA PRO A 203 -21.48 6.53 21.72
C PRO A 203 -22.21 7.47 22.67
N VAL A 204 -22.25 8.75 22.33
CA VAL A 204 -22.95 9.78 23.10
C VAL A 204 -23.83 10.61 22.19
N HIS A 205 -24.91 11.18 22.77
CA HIS A 205 -25.76 12.10 22.04
C HIS A 205 -25.05 13.45 21.84
N ARG A 206 -25.29 14.07 20.70
CA ARG A 206 -24.69 15.36 20.31
C ARG A 206 -25.62 16.47 20.80
N LYS A 207 -25.32 17.08 21.95
CA LYS A 207 -26.16 18.06 22.61
C LYS A 207 -26.64 19.22 21.72
N TYR A 208 -25.79 19.68 20.81
CA TYR A 208 -26.12 20.81 19.92
C TYR A 208 -27.13 20.44 18.82
N LEU A 209 -27.45 19.17 18.64
CA LEU A 209 -28.49 18.74 17.69
C LEU A 209 -29.87 18.60 18.33
N VAL A 210 -30.00 18.66 19.65
CA VAL A 210 -31.26 18.37 20.37
C VAL A 210 -32.38 19.34 19.99
N GLY A 211 -32.04 20.58 19.64
CA GLY A 211 -33.02 21.59 19.21
C GLY A 211 -33.38 21.57 17.70
N LEU A 212 -32.82 20.65 16.95
CA LEU A 212 -33.05 20.54 15.50
C LEU A 212 -34.17 19.54 15.20
N THR A 213 -34.82 19.70 14.05
CA THR A 213 -35.74 18.71 13.50
C THR A 213 -35.02 17.44 13.06
N ASP A 214 -35.73 16.31 12.97
CA ASP A 214 -35.16 15.01 12.54
C ASP A 214 -34.49 15.13 11.18
N LEU A 215 -35.08 15.89 10.24
CA LEU A 215 -34.54 16.13 8.91
C LEU A 215 -33.20 16.88 8.99
N GLU A 216 -33.10 17.91 9.80
CA GLU A 216 -31.86 18.66 10.00
C GLU A 216 -30.78 17.79 10.65
N ILE A 217 -31.12 17.00 11.66
CA ILE A 217 -30.20 16.06 12.31
C ILE A 217 -29.64 15.08 11.27
N VAL A 218 -30.51 14.43 10.50
CA VAL A 218 -30.09 13.49 9.43
C VAL A 218 -29.22 14.18 8.38
N SER A 219 -29.56 15.42 8.01
CA SER A 219 -28.78 16.21 7.04
C SER A 219 -27.36 16.49 7.52
N VAL A 220 -27.19 16.84 8.82
CA VAL A 220 -25.86 17.05 9.42
C VAL A 220 -25.02 15.78 9.37
N TYR A 221 -25.57 14.65 9.82
CA TYR A 221 -24.85 13.36 9.78
C TYR A 221 -24.50 12.95 8.35
N ASN A 222 -25.43 13.09 7.42
CA ASN A 222 -25.18 12.76 6.02
C ASN A 222 -24.09 13.64 5.39
N ALA A 223 -24.05 14.93 5.68
CA ALA A 223 -23.01 15.82 5.18
C ALA A 223 -21.62 15.42 5.71
N GLU A 224 -21.51 15.09 6.99
CA GLU A 224 -20.26 14.65 7.62
C GLU A 224 -19.80 13.30 7.08
N LEU A 225 -20.69 12.32 6.95
CA LEU A 225 -20.37 11.00 6.40
C LEU A 225 -19.97 11.09 4.93
N ARG A 226 -20.70 11.88 4.12
CA ARG A 226 -20.32 12.11 2.72
C ARG A 226 -18.94 12.75 2.60
N GLY A 227 -18.58 13.68 3.48
CA GLY A 227 -17.26 14.30 3.51
C GLY A 227 -16.16 13.26 3.68
N ILE A 228 -16.30 12.36 4.65
CA ILE A 228 -15.35 11.27 4.89
C ILE A 228 -15.33 10.29 3.71
N CYS A 229 -16.49 9.81 3.28
CA CYS A 229 -16.59 8.84 2.19
C CYS A 229 -16.00 9.39 0.88
N ASN A 230 -16.26 10.66 0.57
CA ASN A 230 -15.70 11.29 -0.62
C ASN A 230 -14.18 11.45 -0.53
N TYR A 231 -13.68 11.88 0.65
CA TYR A 231 -12.24 12.04 0.85
C TYR A 231 -11.50 10.70 0.76
N TYR A 232 -12.04 9.66 1.40
CA TYR A 232 -11.42 8.32 1.43
C TYR A 232 -11.99 7.35 0.38
N GLY A 233 -12.63 7.86 -0.67
CA GLY A 233 -13.26 7.03 -1.70
C GLY A 233 -12.31 6.10 -2.47
N MET A 234 -10.99 6.37 -2.41
CA MET A 234 -9.97 5.53 -3.03
C MET A 234 -9.37 4.48 -2.06
N ALA A 235 -9.79 4.46 -0.81
CA ALA A 235 -9.29 3.49 0.18
C ALA A 235 -9.86 2.09 -0.08
N SER A 236 -9.09 1.07 0.30
CA SER A 236 -9.41 -0.35 0.09
C SER A 236 -9.82 -1.09 1.36
N ASN A 237 -9.92 -0.39 2.50
CA ASN A 237 -10.38 -0.93 3.80
C ASN A 237 -11.70 -0.33 4.25
#